data_590713705d6338c0a60f51ebd5846b4e
#
_entry.id   590713705d6338c0a60f51ebd5846b4e
#
_cell.length_a   1.000
_cell.length_b   1.000
_cell.length_c   1.000
_cell.angle_alpha   90.00
_cell.angle_beta   90.00
_cell.angle_gamma   90.00
#
_symmetry.space_group_name_H-M   'P 1'
#
loop_
_entity.id
_entity.type
_entity.pdbx_description
1 polymer ?
#
loop_
_entity_poly.entity_id
_entity_poly.type
_entity_poly.pdbx_seq_one_letter_code
_entity_poly.pdbx_strand_id
1 'polypeptide(L)'
;GIGLKELWEIDPAKHQEGMVLHGSGWPLSETHSNGGWWLYFDENNQVSFGMVIDLSYHNPYLSPFDELQRLKTHPLIRNILEGGKRLSYGARALTKGGLNSLPKLYFAGGVLVGDDAGFLNPAKIKGTHTAIKSGMLAAEAVYEAIAAGRQHDEVPTYEQKFKASWLYNDMYQAR
;
A
#
# COMPACT_ATOMS: atom_id res chain seq x y z
N GLY A 1 7.87 -0.56 -4.18
CA GLY A 1 8.28 -0.48 -2.78
C GLY A 1 8.15 -1.81 -2.06
N ILE A 2 8.69 -1.87 -0.86
CA ILE A 2 8.48 -2.98 0.07
C ILE A 2 7.94 -2.42 1.38
N GLY A 3 6.85 -3.02 1.87
CA GLY A 3 6.29 -2.74 3.18
C GLY A 3 6.64 -3.85 4.16
N LEU A 4 7.11 -3.46 5.35
CA LEU A 4 7.31 -4.35 6.49
C LEU A 4 6.32 -3.95 7.57
N LYS A 5 5.69 -4.92 8.21
CA LYS A 5 4.68 -4.70 9.24
C LYS A 5 4.91 -5.63 10.42
N GLU A 6 4.71 -5.09 11.60
CA GLU A 6 4.67 -5.85 12.85
C GLU A 6 3.37 -5.54 13.61
N LEU A 7 2.81 -6.52 14.28
CA LEU A 7 1.73 -6.36 15.24
C LEU A 7 2.28 -6.56 16.65
N TRP A 8 2.02 -5.63 17.51
CA TRP A 8 2.50 -5.62 18.88
C TRP A 8 1.34 -5.54 19.88
N GLU A 9 1.44 -6.24 20.98
CA GLU A 9 0.67 -6.00 22.21
C GLU A 9 1.53 -5.13 23.11
N ILE A 10 0.98 -4.00 23.57
CA ILE A 10 1.71 -3.01 24.36
C ILE A 10 1.06 -2.83 25.74
N ASP A 11 1.76 -2.13 26.62
CA ASP A 11 1.23 -1.73 27.93
C ASP A 11 -0.08 -0.93 27.76
N PRO A 12 -1.19 -1.36 28.39
CA PRO A 12 -2.46 -0.64 28.35
C PRO A 12 -2.34 0.85 28.75
N ALA A 13 -1.42 1.19 29.65
CA ALA A 13 -1.19 2.57 30.08
C ALA A 13 -0.62 3.47 28.97
N LYS A 14 -0.03 2.87 27.94
CA LYS A 14 0.53 3.57 26.76
C LYS A 14 -0.42 3.54 25.56
N HIS A 15 -1.49 2.75 25.63
CA HIS A 15 -2.41 2.54 24.53
C HIS A 15 -3.42 3.68 24.40
N GLN A 16 -3.69 4.11 23.16
CA GLN A 16 -4.68 5.13 22.82
C GLN A 16 -5.46 4.67 21.60
N GLU A 17 -6.48 3.84 21.82
CA GLU A 17 -7.28 3.24 20.77
C GLU A 17 -7.74 4.27 19.72
N GLY A 18 -7.60 3.92 18.44
CA GLY A 18 -7.94 4.77 17.31
C GLY A 18 -6.90 5.85 16.96
N MET A 19 -5.84 6.01 17.75
CA MET A 19 -4.77 6.95 17.40
C MET A 19 -4.00 6.43 16.18
N VAL A 20 -3.70 7.34 15.26
CA VAL A 20 -2.97 7.06 14.00
C VAL A 20 -1.79 8.01 13.90
N LEU A 21 -0.60 7.46 13.75
CA LEU A 21 0.63 8.20 13.50
C LEU A 21 1.22 7.82 12.15
N HIS A 22 1.65 8.82 11.40
CA HIS A 22 2.48 8.67 10.22
C HIS A 22 3.72 9.52 10.32
N GLY A 23 4.81 9.04 9.74
CA GLY A 23 6.04 9.79 9.69
C GLY A 23 6.91 9.44 8.49
N SER A 24 7.88 10.32 8.23
CA SER A 24 8.87 10.16 7.19
C SER A 24 10.22 10.70 7.67
N GLY A 25 11.26 10.54 6.88
CA GLY A 25 12.59 11.01 7.20
C GLY A 25 13.45 9.93 7.83
N TRP A 26 13.90 10.13 9.07
CA TRP A 26 14.78 9.17 9.72
C TRP A 26 14.13 7.80 9.93
N PRO A 27 14.86 6.66 9.73
CA PRO A 27 16.28 6.56 9.37
C PRO A 27 16.58 6.72 7.88
N LEU A 28 15.58 6.66 7.00
CA LEU A 28 15.74 6.63 5.54
C LEU A 28 16.40 7.90 4.97
N SER A 29 16.24 9.05 5.64
CA SER A 29 16.87 10.31 5.22
C SER A 29 18.40 10.28 5.23
N GLU A 30 19.03 9.43 6.05
CA GLU A 30 20.48 9.29 6.11
C GLU A 30 21.08 8.67 4.84
N THR A 31 20.28 7.89 4.12
CA THR A 31 20.68 7.24 2.87
C THR A 31 19.97 7.83 1.64
N HIS A 32 19.29 8.97 1.80
CA HIS A 32 18.46 9.60 0.77
C HIS A 32 17.43 8.61 0.14
N SER A 33 16.94 7.69 0.94
CA SER A 33 15.93 6.71 0.52
C SER A 33 14.52 7.24 0.78
N ASN A 34 13.63 7.03 -0.17
CA ASN A 34 12.24 7.41 -0.03
C ASN A 34 11.47 6.33 0.75
N GLY A 35 10.52 6.79 1.55
CA GLY A 35 9.66 5.92 2.33
C GLY A 35 9.00 6.64 3.49
N GLY A 36 8.43 5.87 4.37
CA GLY A 36 7.78 6.38 5.57
C GLY A 36 7.31 5.25 6.45
N TRP A 37 6.80 5.61 7.61
CA TRP A 37 6.33 4.66 8.60
C TRP A 37 4.93 5.03 9.10
N TRP A 38 4.26 4.05 9.68
CA TRP A 38 2.98 4.23 10.35
C TRP A 38 2.96 3.48 11.68
N LEU A 39 2.10 3.93 12.58
CA LEU A 39 1.79 3.28 13.83
C LEU A 39 0.30 3.53 14.12
N TYR A 40 -0.49 2.46 14.17
CA TYR A 40 -1.91 2.50 14.41
C TYR A 40 -2.24 1.77 15.70
N PHE A 41 -3.00 2.43 16.57
CA PHE A 41 -3.48 1.85 17.81
C PHE A 41 -4.80 1.15 17.52
N ASP A 42 -4.71 -0.16 17.39
CA ASP A 42 -5.84 -1.05 17.11
C ASP A 42 -6.58 -1.38 18.42
N GLU A 43 -7.58 -2.24 18.38
CA GLU A 43 -8.28 -2.75 19.57
C GLU A 43 -7.37 -3.63 20.45
N ASN A 44 -7.79 -3.91 21.68
CA ASN A 44 -7.18 -4.88 22.60
C ASN A 44 -5.69 -4.59 22.93
N ASN A 45 -5.33 -3.32 23.12
CA ASN A 45 -3.97 -2.88 23.41
C ASN A 45 -2.95 -3.28 22.32
N GLN A 46 -3.43 -3.48 21.11
CA GLN A 46 -2.58 -3.81 19.97
C GLN A 46 -2.17 -2.57 19.20
N VAL A 47 -0.97 -2.64 18.63
CA VAL A 47 -0.42 -1.61 17.78
C VAL A 47 0.10 -2.24 16.50
N SER A 48 -0.40 -1.75 15.37
CA SER A 48 0.08 -2.09 14.04
C SER A 48 1.18 -1.09 13.66
N PHE A 49 2.41 -1.55 13.56
CA PHE A 49 3.57 -0.72 13.25
C PHE A 49 4.26 -1.21 11.97
N GLY A 50 4.70 -0.29 11.13
CA GLY A 50 5.41 -0.67 9.92
C GLY A 50 6.09 0.48 9.19
N MET A 51 6.84 0.10 8.16
CA MET A 51 7.58 1.01 7.29
C MET A 51 7.45 0.55 5.84
N VAL A 52 7.34 1.50 4.93
CA VAL A 52 7.47 1.27 3.49
C VAL A 52 8.73 1.94 3.00
N ILE A 53 9.51 1.23 2.19
CA ILE A 53 10.74 1.73 1.58
C ILE A 53 10.62 1.55 0.06
N ASP A 54 10.96 2.59 -0.70
CA ASP A 54 11.03 2.50 -2.15
C ASP A 54 12.24 1.64 -2.56
N LEU A 55 12.05 0.71 -3.48
CA LEU A 55 13.10 -0.22 -3.92
C LEU A 55 14.13 0.42 -4.88
N SER A 56 13.99 1.72 -5.16
CA SER A 56 14.95 2.50 -5.96
C SER A 56 16.08 3.14 -5.13
N TYR A 57 16.32 2.67 -3.91
CA TYR A 57 17.42 3.18 -3.09
C TYR A 57 18.79 2.89 -3.73
N HIS A 58 19.73 3.83 -3.57
CA HIS A 58 21.05 3.76 -4.22
C HIS A 58 22.05 2.87 -3.47
N ASN A 59 21.90 2.70 -2.16
CA ASN A 59 22.80 1.89 -1.36
C ASN A 59 22.45 0.40 -1.47
N PRO A 60 23.24 -0.44 -2.17
CA PRO A 60 22.91 -1.85 -2.34
C PRO A 60 22.99 -2.66 -1.02
N TYR A 61 23.60 -2.10 0.02
CA TYR A 61 23.68 -2.71 1.34
C TYR A 61 22.56 -2.29 2.28
N LEU A 62 21.64 -1.42 1.85
CA LEU A 62 20.50 -1.06 2.66
C LEU A 62 19.58 -2.28 2.84
N SER A 63 19.33 -2.64 4.09
CA SER A 63 18.39 -3.70 4.46
C SER A 63 17.10 -3.05 4.97
N PRO A 64 15.97 -3.19 4.27
CA PRO A 64 14.67 -2.72 4.75
C PRO A 64 14.33 -3.23 6.15
N PHE A 65 14.68 -4.47 6.45
CA PHE A 65 14.49 -5.04 7.79
C PHE A 65 15.27 -4.28 8.85
N ASP A 66 16.56 -4.01 8.61
CA ASP A 66 17.42 -3.33 9.59
C ASP A 66 16.97 -1.88 9.79
N GLU A 67 16.50 -1.22 8.72
CA GLU A 67 15.93 0.13 8.83
C GLU A 67 14.67 0.17 9.71
N LEU A 68 13.82 -0.86 9.62
CA LEU A 68 12.67 -0.99 10.55
C LEU A 68 13.14 -1.23 12.00
N GLN A 69 14.21 -2.03 12.20
CA GLN A 69 14.77 -2.23 13.54
C GLN A 69 15.36 -0.92 14.10
N ARG A 70 16.08 -0.16 13.26
CA ARG A 70 16.60 1.17 13.62
C ARG A 70 15.47 2.12 14.00
N LEU A 71 14.39 2.16 13.22
CA LEU A 71 13.24 3.01 13.51
C LEU A 71 12.65 2.75 14.91
N LYS A 72 12.66 1.50 15.37
CA LYS A 72 12.19 1.16 16.73
C LYS A 72 13.05 1.77 17.85
N THR A 73 14.26 2.22 17.55
CA THR A 73 15.11 2.92 18.52
C THR A 73 14.77 4.40 18.66
N HIS A 74 13.95 4.95 17.74
CA HIS A 74 13.49 6.34 17.84
C HIS A 74 12.70 6.56 19.16
N PRO A 75 12.97 7.61 19.96
CA PRO A 75 12.39 7.78 21.29
C PRO A 75 10.86 7.64 21.32
N LEU A 76 10.16 8.24 20.34
CA LEU A 76 8.70 8.13 20.23
C LEU A 76 8.24 6.68 20.09
N ILE A 77 8.82 5.95 19.14
CA ILE A 77 8.43 4.56 18.83
C ILE A 77 8.85 3.63 19.98
N ARG A 78 10.08 3.81 20.46
CA ARG A 78 10.61 3.02 21.58
C ARG A 78 9.71 3.14 22.82
N ASN A 79 9.32 4.35 23.20
CA ASN A 79 8.46 4.56 24.37
C ASN A 79 7.12 3.81 24.27
N ILE A 80 6.57 3.69 23.06
CA ILE A 80 5.32 2.97 22.84
C ILE A 80 5.56 1.45 22.91
N LEU A 81 6.58 0.94 22.22
CA LEU A 81 6.79 -0.50 22.06
C LEU A 81 7.55 -1.15 23.21
N GLU A 82 8.30 -0.38 24.02
CA GLU A 82 9.13 -0.91 25.11
C GLU A 82 8.29 -1.61 26.17
N GLY A 83 8.66 -2.85 26.49
CA GLY A 83 7.90 -3.73 27.39
C GLY A 83 6.78 -4.50 26.70
N GLY A 84 6.48 -4.18 25.46
CA GLY A 84 5.47 -4.88 24.65
C GLY A 84 5.97 -6.21 24.08
N LYS A 85 5.05 -6.96 23.51
CA LYS A 85 5.30 -8.27 22.87
C LYS A 85 4.90 -8.21 21.40
N ARG A 86 5.84 -8.54 20.50
CA ARG A 86 5.52 -8.70 19.07
C ARG A 86 4.73 -9.98 18.86
N LEU A 87 3.50 -9.85 18.34
CA LEU A 87 2.58 -10.95 18.08
C LEU A 87 2.80 -11.57 16.70
N SER A 88 3.02 -10.72 15.68
CA SER A 88 3.23 -11.18 14.31
C SER A 88 4.06 -10.19 13.51
N TYR A 89 4.53 -10.62 12.35
CA TYR A 89 5.26 -9.79 11.40
C TYR A 89 5.06 -10.30 9.98
N GLY A 90 5.31 -9.43 9.01
CA GLY A 90 5.31 -9.79 7.60
C GLY A 90 5.89 -8.68 6.73
N ALA A 91 6.16 -9.03 5.48
CA ALA A 91 6.60 -8.09 4.47
C ALA A 91 5.91 -8.39 3.14
N ARG A 92 5.65 -7.35 2.37
CA ARG A 92 5.07 -7.47 1.03
C ARG A 92 5.63 -6.39 0.10
N ALA A 93 6.00 -6.78 -1.11
CA ALA A 93 6.25 -5.84 -2.19
C ALA A 93 4.93 -5.22 -2.65
N LEU A 94 4.99 -3.96 -3.05
CA LEU A 94 3.83 -3.20 -3.53
C LEU A 94 4.23 -2.29 -4.68
N THR A 95 3.27 -2.01 -5.58
CA THR A 95 3.44 -1.14 -6.73
C THR A 95 3.09 0.28 -6.35
N LYS A 96 4.05 1.22 -6.44
CA LYS A 96 3.90 2.63 -6.07
C LYS A 96 4.00 3.61 -7.25
N GLY A 97 4.03 3.14 -8.46
CA GLY A 97 4.29 3.98 -9.63
C GLY A 97 3.16 4.95 -10.03
N GLY A 98 1.98 4.80 -9.44
CA GLY A 98 0.82 5.63 -9.73
C GLY A 98 0.30 5.47 -11.16
N LEU A 99 -0.48 6.46 -11.63
CA LEU A 99 -1.17 6.42 -12.93
C LEU A 99 -0.24 6.13 -14.10
N ASN A 100 0.94 6.75 -14.11
CA ASN A 100 1.87 6.67 -15.25
C ASN A 100 2.56 5.30 -15.37
N SER A 101 2.46 4.44 -14.37
CA SER A 101 3.03 3.08 -14.37
C SER A 101 2.00 1.98 -14.60
N LEU A 102 0.72 2.34 -14.79
CA LEU A 102 -0.30 1.34 -15.08
C LEU A 102 0.01 0.64 -16.40
N PRO A 103 0.00 -0.70 -16.43
CA PRO A 103 0.12 -1.48 -17.66
C PRO A 103 -1.17 -1.39 -18.50
N LYS A 104 -1.18 -2.02 -19.66
CA LYS A 104 -2.43 -2.34 -20.37
C LYS A 104 -3.29 -3.20 -19.45
N LEU A 105 -4.49 -2.72 -19.11
CA LEU A 105 -5.34 -3.29 -18.07
C LEU A 105 -6.13 -4.53 -18.50
N TYR A 106 -6.07 -4.92 -19.76
CA TYR A 106 -6.83 -6.05 -20.31
C TYR A 106 -6.01 -6.77 -21.39
N PHE A 107 -6.30 -8.04 -21.55
CA PHE A 107 -5.76 -8.89 -22.61
C PHE A 107 -6.82 -9.97 -22.96
N ALA A 108 -6.61 -10.74 -24.00
CA ALA A 108 -7.55 -11.77 -24.41
C ALA A 108 -7.79 -12.76 -23.25
N GLY A 109 -9.03 -12.82 -22.78
CA GLY A 109 -9.47 -13.68 -21.68
C GLY A 109 -9.14 -13.21 -20.27
N GLY A 110 -8.58 -11.99 -20.08
CA GLY A 110 -8.24 -11.51 -18.73
C GLY A 110 -8.19 -10.00 -18.57
N VAL A 111 -8.28 -9.57 -17.31
CA VAL A 111 -8.15 -8.16 -16.91
C VAL A 111 -7.31 -8.04 -15.62
N LEU A 112 -6.57 -6.94 -15.49
CA LEU A 112 -5.77 -6.62 -14.31
C LEU A 112 -6.53 -5.64 -13.42
N VAL A 113 -6.60 -5.92 -12.12
CA VAL A 113 -7.32 -5.12 -11.13
C VAL A 113 -6.51 -4.93 -9.86
N GLY A 114 -6.87 -3.95 -9.05
CA GLY A 114 -6.35 -3.79 -7.71
C GLY A 114 -4.89 -3.36 -7.63
N ASP A 115 -4.27 -3.66 -6.52
CA ASP A 115 -2.89 -3.29 -6.21
C ASP A 115 -1.87 -3.96 -7.15
N ASP A 116 -2.11 -5.20 -7.56
CA ASP A 116 -1.23 -5.92 -8.47
C ASP A 116 -1.22 -5.30 -9.88
N ALA A 117 -2.30 -4.61 -10.29
CA ALA A 117 -2.31 -3.78 -11.49
C ALA A 117 -1.62 -2.42 -11.30
N GLY A 118 -1.40 -1.99 -10.07
CA GLY A 118 -0.85 -0.69 -9.73
C GLY A 118 -1.88 0.36 -9.31
N PHE A 119 -3.12 -0.04 -9.02
CA PHE A 119 -4.17 0.85 -8.53
C PHE A 119 -3.95 1.22 -7.05
N LEU A 120 -2.88 1.97 -6.79
CA LEU A 120 -2.59 2.56 -5.49
C LEU A 120 -2.41 4.07 -5.67
N ASN A 121 -3.07 4.86 -4.83
CA ASN A 121 -2.82 6.30 -4.79
C ASN A 121 -1.59 6.56 -3.89
N PRO A 122 -0.42 6.87 -4.48
CA PRO A 122 0.82 7.00 -3.72
C PRO A 122 0.82 8.21 -2.79
N ALA A 123 0.11 9.28 -3.11
CA ALA A 123 0.03 10.47 -2.27
C ALA A 123 -0.81 10.23 -1.00
N LYS A 124 -1.87 9.45 -1.13
CA LYS A 124 -2.71 9.04 0.02
C LYS A 124 -2.13 7.86 0.79
N ILE A 125 -1.18 7.13 0.22
CA ILE A 125 -0.64 5.87 0.76
C ILE A 125 -1.77 4.84 0.97
N LYS A 126 -2.79 4.85 0.12
CA LYS A 126 -3.98 4.01 0.24
C LYS A 126 -4.36 3.41 -1.11
N GLY A 127 -4.60 2.09 -1.12
CA GLY A 127 -4.96 1.33 -2.31
C GLY A 127 -6.31 0.63 -2.23
N THR A 128 -6.91 0.48 -1.04
CA THR A 128 -8.13 -0.30 -0.85
C THR A 128 -9.30 0.23 -1.68
N HIS A 129 -9.56 1.54 -1.63
CA HIS A 129 -10.66 2.17 -2.38
C HIS A 129 -10.44 2.10 -3.89
N THR A 130 -9.21 2.25 -4.35
CA THR A 130 -8.85 2.15 -5.77
C THR A 130 -8.92 0.71 -6.26
N ALA A 131 -8.49 -0.26 -5.45
CA ALA A 131 -8.60 -1.68 -5.74
C ALA A 131 -10.06 -2.12 -5.89
N ILE A 132 -10.92 -1.74 -4.94
CA ILE A 132 -12.37 -2.03 -4.99
C ILE A 132 -12.99 -1.43 -6.25
N LYS A 133 -12.71 -0.15 -6.54
CA LYS A 133 -13.31 0.51 -7.71
C LYS A 133 -12.84 -0.10 -9.01
N SER A 134 -11.55 -0.44 -9.15
CA SER A 134 -11.05 -1.11 -10.35
C SER A 134 -11.72 -2.48 -10.56
N GLY A 135 -11.92 -3.25 -9.49
CA GLY A 135 -12.66 -4.52 -9.55
C GLY A 135 -14.11 -4.36 -9.99
N MET A 136 -14.81 -3.34 -9.50
CA MET A 136 -16.19 -3.03 -9.92
C MET A 136 -16.25 -2.71 -11.42
N LEU A 137 -15.38 -1.84 -11.91
CA LEU A 137 -15.34 -1.46 -13.33
C LEU A 137 -15.00 -2.64 -14.23
N ALA A 138 -14.08 -3.50 -13.79
CA ALA A 138 -13.71 -4.72 -14.49
C ALA A 138 -14.90 -5.70 -14.57
N ALA A 139 -15.60 -5.93 -13.46
CA ALA A 139 -16.77 -6.80 -13.39
C ALA A 139 -17.88 -6.34 -14.36
N GLU A 140 -18.18 -5.02 -14.38
CA GLU A 140 -19.13 -4.45 -15.31
C GLU A 140 -18.74 -4.71 -16.78
N ALA A 141 -17.49 -4.43 -17.13
CA ALA A 141 -17.01 -4.58 -18.50
C ALA A 141 -16.96 -6.06 -18.96
N VAL A 142 -16.54 -6.95 -18.08
CA VAL A 142 -16.52 -8.39 -18.33
C VAL A 142 -17.93 -8.95 -18.48
N TYR A 143 -18.86 -8.52 -17.62
CA TYR A 143 -20.27 -8.92 -17.74
C TYR A 143 -20.88 -8.51 -19.09
N GLU A 144 -20.65 -7.27 -19.54
CA GLU A 144 -21.11 -6.78 -20.85
C GLU A 144 -20.53 -7.63 -22.01
N ALA A 145 -19.24 -8.00 -21.93
CA ALA A 145 -18.61 -8.84 -22.93
C ALA A 145 -19.23 -10.24 -22.99
N ILE A 146 -19.42 -10.88 -21.83
CA ILE A 146 -20.02 -12.22 -21.74
C ILE A 146 -21.49 -12.20 -22.21
N ALA A 147 -22.26 -11.21 -21.79
CA ALA A 147 -23.66 -11.04 -22.22
C ALA A 147 -23.79 -10.84 -23.74
N ALA A 148 -22.79 -10.27 -24.37
CA ALA A 148 -22.68 -10.15 -25.83
C ALA A 148 -22.11 -11.39 -26.55
N GLY A 149 -21.91 -12.50 -25.83
CA GLY A 149 -21.35 -13.76 -26.40
C GLY A 149 -19.85 -13.71 -26.69
N ARG A 150 -19.12 -12.70 -26.19
CA ARG A 150 -17.69 -12.55 -26.40
C ARG A 150 -16.90 -13.16 -25.22
N GLN A 151 -16.53 -14.43 -25.36
CA GLN A 151 -15.66 -15.12 -24.41
C GLN A 151 -14.21 -15.14 -24.93
N HIS A 152 -13.26 -15.12 -24.01
CA HIS A 152 -11.82 -15.13 -24.30
C HIS A 152 -11.34 -13.98 -25.19
N ASP A 153 -12.12 -12.88 -25.23
CA ASP A 153 -11.83 -11.68 -26.01
C ASP A 153 -11.18 -10.58 -25.14
N GLU A 154 -10.62 -9.57 -25.80
CA GLU A 154 -10.19 -8.36 -25.11
C GLU A 154 -11.39 -7.52 -24.67
N VAL A 155 -11.26 -6.83 -23.53
CA VAL A 155 -12.33 -6.01 -22.93
C VAL A 155 -11.90 -4.53 -22.84
N PRO A 156 -11.74 -3.81 -23.97
CA PRO A 156 -11.29 -2.42 -23.98
C PRO A 156 -12.25 -1.46 -23.26
N THR A 157 -13.53 -1.85 -23.10
CA THR A 157 -14.53 -1.09 -22.33
C THR A 157 -14.13 -0.90 -20.88
N TYR A 158 -13.32 -1.80 -20.30
CA TYR A 158 -12.79 -1.64 -18.95
C TYR A 158 -11.90 -0.39 -18.82
N GLU A 159 -10.97 -0.20 -19.75
CA GLU A 159 -10.11 0.99 -19.75
C GLU A 159 -10.91 2.28 -20.01
N GLN A 160 -11.92 2.22 -20.87
CA GLN A 160 -12.82 3.34 -21.13
C GLN A 160 -13.59 3.74 -19.86
N LYS A 161 -14.17 2.75 -19.15
CA LYS A 161 -14.86 2.95 -17.87
C LYS A 161 -13.91 3.50 -16.81
N PHE A 162 -12.68 3.00 -16.73
CA PHE A 162 -11.66 3.53 -15.83
C PHE A 162 -11.39 5.01 -16.11
N LYS A 163 -11.10 5.39 -17.35
CA LYS A 163 -10.83 6.79 -17.75
C LYS A 163 -12.01 7.73 -17.48
N ALA A 164 -13.23 7.25 -17.56
CA ALA A 164 -14.45 8.02 -17.26
C ALA A 164 -14.80 8.09 -15.77
N SER A 165 -14.11 7.33 -14.91
CA SER A 165 -14.44 7.21 -13.49
C SER A 165 -13.70 8.23 -12.62
N TRP A 166 -14.19 8.43 -11.38
CA TRP A 166 -13.50 9.21 -10.35
C TRP A 166 -12.11 8.62 -10.02
N LEU A 167 -11.92 7.30 -10.20
CA LEU A 167 -10.67 6.63 -9.92
C LEU A 167 -9.52 7.18 -10.79
N TYR A 168 -9.78 7.44 -12.07
CA TYR A 168 -8.81 8.07 -12.95
C TYR A 168 -8.42 9.45 -12.44
N ASN A 169 -9.38 10.28 -12.08
CA ASN A 169 -9.13 11.61 -11.56
C ASN A 169 -8.33 11.59 -10.25
N ASP A 170 -8.66 10.69 -9.34
CA ASP A 170 -7.96 10.54 -8.06
C ASP A 170 -6.48 10.17 -8.27
N MET A 171 -6.21 9.23 -9.18
CA MET A 171 -4.84 8.84 -9.53
C MET A 171 -4.11 9.92 -10.36
N TYR A 172 -4.84 10.65 -11.21
CA TYR A 172 -4.27 11.74 -12.01
C TYR A 172 -3.77 12.90 -11.16
N GLN A 173 -4.49 13.24 -10.11
CA GLN A 173 -4.08 14.29 -9.16
C GLN A 173 -2.87 13.89 -8.30
N ALA A 174 -2.67 12.59 -8.12
CA ALA A 174 -1.59 12.03 -7.29
C ALA A 174 -0.30 11.70 -8.08
N ARG A 175 -0.26 11.96 -9.41
CA ARG A 175 0.89 11.63 -10.26
C ARG A 175 2.06 12.59 -10.08
#